data_78ed6bf5bc8b36023100c7740c212f32
#
_entry.id   78ed6bf5bc8b36023100c7740c212f32
#
_cell.length_a   1.000
_cell.length_b   1.000
_cell.length_c   1.000
_cell.angle_alpha   90.00
_cell.angle_beta   90.00
_cell.angle_gamma   90.00
#
_symmetry.space_group_name_H-M   'P 1'
#
loop_
_entity.id
_entity.type
_entity.pdbx_description
1 polymer ?
#
loop_
_entity_poly.entity_id
_entity_poly.type
_entity_poly.pdbx_seq_one_letter_code
_entity_poly.pdbx_strand_id
1 'polypeptide(L)'
;MVTGFKATKTLLAIALTLLLVSCSTKEDNAFKSQFMAYKALFIDGGRVVDTGNDEVSHSEGQGYGMLFAVAADDKDTFDALWHWTQRTLLRSDGLFSWRYRPCADNSESCIDDPNNASDGEILIAWALLRASEKWGIKGYQDEAGKIVQAVEQKLLVEHQGSVMLLPGEYGFTSQSEGQKSLQLNLSYWVFPALTDLSALSNTPSRWQKLHQTGLTLLSNMQFSSYQLPSDWVRFEPRNSGSAKSGLSGELTLTNVVSAEFGFNAIRIPLQLAWSVQVRDNAALAEELFAPYYQWWAKTPTPATVNLLTEQTAEYEMTPGMQSVKLAVKYLMKSEEPVWPTV
;
A
#
# COMPACT_ATOMS: atom_id res chain seq x y z
N MET A 1 38.08 -40.22 -32.23
CA MET A 1 36.65 -39.87 -32.22
C MET A 1 36.23 -39.36 -30.84
N VAL A 2 36.56 -38.12 -30.44
CA VAL A 2 36.01 -37.45 -29.24
C VAL A 2 36.03 -35.94 -29.50
N THR A 3 35.11 -35.37 -30.28
CA THR A 3 34.99 -33.93 -30.46
C THR A 3 33.54 -33.43 -30.64
N GLY A 4 32.53 -34.33 -30.49
CA GLY A 4 31.12 -33.97 -30.74
C GLY A 4 30.30 -33.56 -29.52
N PHE A 5 30.76 -33.76 -28.28
CA PHE A 5 29.89 -33.68 -27.09
C PHE A 5 29.95 -32.34 -26.33
N LYS A 6 30.92 -31.44 -26.61
CA LYS A 6 31.03 -30.13 -25.95
C LYS A 6 30.22 -29.03 -26.64
N ALA A 7 30.02 -29.11 -27.94
CA ALA A 7 29.32 -28.06 -28.69
C ALA A 7 27.77 -28.04 -28.42
N THR A 8 27.17 -29.21 -28.21
CA THR A 8 25.72 -29.33 -27.97
C THR A 8 25.27 -28.78 -26.59
N LYS A 9 26.11 -28.93 -25.53
CA LYS A 9 25.78 -28.40 -24.19
C LYS A 9 25.89 -26.90 -24.15
N THR A 10 26.85 -26.31 -24.87
CA THR A 10 27.04 -24.85 -24.93
C THR A 10 25.91 -24.16 -25.72
N LEU A 11 25.45 -24.77 -26.81
CA LEU A 11 24.33 -24.27 -27.60
C LEU A 11 22.99 -24.35 -26.84
N LEU A 12 22.78 -25.41 -26.03
CA LEU A 12 21.57 -25.54 -25.21
C LEU A 12 21.54 -24.53 -24.06
N ALA A 13 22.71 -24.22 -23.44
CA ALA A 13 22.80 -23.21 -22.39
C ALA A 13 22.58 -21.80 -22.94
N ILE A 14 23.10 -21.48 -24.13
CA ILE A 14 22.88 -20.21 -24.81
C ILE A 14 21.42 -20.05 -25.25
N ALA A 15 20.77 -21.10 -25.74
CA ALA A 15 19.35 -21.07 -26.10
C ALA A 15 18.45 -20.90 -24.87
N LEU A 16 18.79 -21.51 -23.73
CA LEU A 16 18.04 -21.37 -22.48
C LEU A 16 18.17 -19.95 -21.88
N THR A 17 19.38 -19.37 -21.93
CA THR A 17 19.60 -17.98 -21.52
C THR A 17 18.90 -16.97 -22.42
N LEU A 18 18.88 -17.20 -23.72
CA LEU A 18 18.15 -16.36 -24.69
C LEU A 18 16.64 -16.45 -24.51
N LEU A 19 16.09 -17.61 -24.13
CA LEU A 19 14.65 -17.75 -23.81
C LEU A 19 14.26 -17.03 -22.51
N LEU A 20 15.09 -17.08 -21.47
CA LEU A 20 14.86 -16.38 -20.22
C LEU A 20 14.94 -14.85 -20.39
N VAL A 21 15.90 -14.36 -21.17
CA VAL A 21 16.03 -12.94 -21.51
C VAL A 21 14.85 -12.46 -22.37
N SER A 22 14.35 -13.31 -23.29
CA SER A 22 13.21 -12.96 -24.16
C SER A 22 11.87 -12.86 -23.39
N CYS A 23 11.66 -13.67 -22.34
CA CYS A 23 10.47 -13.55 -21.49
C CYS A 23 10.51 -12.27 -20.64
N SER A 24 11.62 -11.99 -19.98
CA SER A 24 11.82 -10.77 -19.17
C SER A 24 11.60 -9.50 -20.01
N THR A 25 12.20 -9.41 -21.19
CA THR A 25 12.04 -8.22 -22.05
C THR A 25 10.61 -8.03 -22.58
N LYS A 26 9.83 -9.09 -22.74
CA LYS A 26 8.44 -9.00 -23.20
C LYS A 26 7.51 -8.49 -22.09
N GLU A 27 7.69 -8.93 -20.87
CA GLU A 27 6.94 -8.46 -19.70
C GLU A 27 7.29 -7.01 -19.37
N ASP A 28 8.57 -6.65 -19.38
CA ASP A 28 9.03 -5.26 -19.18
C ASP A 28 8.44 -4.32 -20.24
N ASN A 29 8.36 -4.75 -21.49
CA ASN A 29 7.77 -3.94 -22.56
C ASN A 29 6.24 -3.79 -22.40
N ALA A 30 5.55 -4.85 -21.93
CA ALA A 30 4.11 -4.77 -21.65
C ALA A 30 3.81 -3.78 -20.53
N PHE A 31 4.55 -3.85 -19.42
CA PHE A 31 4.39 -2.91 -18.32
C PHE A 31 4.68 -1.46 -18.74
N LYS A 32 5.78 -1.22 -19.48
CA LYS A 32 6.11 0.11 -20.02
C LYS A 32 4.99 0.66 -20.90
N SER A 33 4.41 -0.18 -21.75
CA SER A 33 3.27 0.24 -22.59
C SER A 33 2.05 0.63 -21.77
N GLN A 34 1.71 -0.13 -20.73
CA GLN A 34 0.62 0.18 -19.80
C GLN A 34 0.91 1.45 -19.01
N PHE A 35 2.15 1.63 -18.55
CA PHE A 35 2.55 2.85 -17.87
C PHE A 35 2.44 4.09 -18.77
N MET A 36 2.79 4.00 -20.06
CA MET A 36 2.60 5.09 -21.01
C MET A 36 1.13 5.47 -21.19
N ALA A 37 0.22 4.50 -21.21
CA ALA A 37 -1.21 4.76 -21.24
C ALA A 37 -1.68 5.42 -19.93
N TYR A 38 -1.26 4.93 -18.76
CA TYR A 38 -1.53 5.53 -17.46
C TYR A 38 -1.04 6.98 -17.39
N LYS A 39 0.21 7.23 -17.82
CA LYS A 39 0.82 8.56 -17.88
C LYS A 39 0.00 9.53 -18.74
N ALA A 40 -0.43 9.08 -19.91
CA ALA A 40 -1.22 9.91 -20.83
C ALA A 40 -2.61 10.28 -20.28
N LEU A 41 -3.20 9.43 -19.44
CA LEU A 41 -4.55 9.63 -18.90
C LEU A 41 -4.54 10.38 -17.55
N PHE A 42 -3.52 10.15 -16.71
CA PHE A 42 -3.58 10.53 -15.30
C PHE A 42 -2.41 11.42 -14.85
N ILE A 43 -1.36 11.65 -15.65
CA ILE A 43 -0.25 12.50 -15.22
C ILE A 43 -0.28 13.82 -16.02
N ASP A 44 -0.49 14.93 -15.31
CA ASP A 44 -0.47 16.28 -15.85
C ASP A 44 0.44 17.19 -15.04
N GLY A 45 1.41 17.85 -15.70
CA GLY A 45 2.29 18.84 -15.10
C GLY A 45 3.11 18.32 -13.90
N GLY A 46 3.33 16.99 -13.80
CA GLY A 46 4.04 16.35 -12.69
C GLY A 46 3.13 15.97 -11.51
N ARG A 47 1.82 16.03 -11.67
CA ARG A 47 0.85 15.52 -10.69
C ARG A 47 0.04 14.35 -11.24
N VAL A 48 -0.31 13.41 -10.38
CA VAL A 48 -1.30 12.39 -10.67
C VAL A 48 -2.68 12.99 -10.44
N VAL A 49 -3.54 12.95 -11.45
CA VAL A 49 -4.88 13.51 -11.43
C VAL A 49 -5.92 12.43 -11.17
N ASP A 50 -6.73 12.59 -10.15
CA ASP A 50 -7.91 11.77 -9.91
C ASP A 50 -9.08 12.30 -10.76
N THR A 51 -9.21 11.75 -11.96
CA THR A 51 -10.21 12.18 -12.95
C THR A 51 -11.66 11.85 -12.55
N GLY A 52 -11.83 11.00 -11.56
CA GLY A 52 -13.13 10.63 -11.00
C GLY A 52 -13.55 11.46 -9.78
N ASN A 53 -12.70 12.39 -9.30
CA ASN A 53 -12.88 13.12 -8.06
C ASN A 53 -12.41 14.58 -8.20
N ASP A 54 -13.11 15.37 -9.01
CA ASP A 54 -12.86 16.81 -9.22
C ASP A 54 -11.39 17.16 -9.58
N GLU A 55 -10.70 16.27 -10.27
CA GLU A 55 -9.30 16.43 -10.70
C GLU A 55 -8.31 16.71 -9.53
N VAL A 56 -8.63 16.27 -8.32
CA VAL A 56 -7.72 16.40 -7.18
C VAL A 56 -6.46 15.54 -7.38
N SER A 57 -5.42 15.84 -6.61
CA SER A 57 -4.22 15.00 -6.50
C SER A 57 -4.00 14.65 -5.04
N HIS A 58 -3.77 13.37 -4.78
CA HIS A 58 -3.53 12.86 -3.44
C HIS A 58 -2.05 12.46 -3.26
N SER A 59 -1.52 12.61 -2.05
CA SER A 59 -0.16 12.12 -1.72
C SER A 59 -0.01 10.63 -2.00
N GLU A 60 -1.07 9.82 -1.76
CA GLU A 60 -1.13 8.41 -2.13
C GLU A 60 -0.96 8.20 -3.63
N GLY A 61 -1.73 8.94 -4.45
CA GLY A 61 -1.66 8.88 -5.91
C GLY A 61 -0.28 9.27 -6.44
N GLN A 62 0.36 10.30 -5.86
CA GLN A 62 1.74 10.69 -6.18
C GLN A 62 2.71 9.54 -5.88
N GLY A 63 2.60 8.91 -4.70
CA GLY A 63 3.42 7.76 -4.33
C GLY A 63 3.30 6.59 -5.31
N TYR A 64 2.08 6.22 -5.70
CA TYR A 64 1.87 5.17 -6.72
C TYR A 64 2.42 5.58 -8.09
N GLY A 65 2.17 6.82 -8.54
CA GLY A 65 2.71 7.32 -9.81
C GLY A 65 4.24 7.27 -9.85
N MET A 66 4.90 7.65 -8.76
CA MET A 66 6.35 7.55 -8.60
C MET A 66 6.83 6.09 -8.63
N LEU A 67 6.17 5.17 -7.93
CA LEU A 67 6.50 3.73 -7.97
C LEU A 67 6.37 3.15 -9.38
N PHE A 68 5.31 3.51 -10.11
CA PHE A 68 5.11 3.07 -11.49
C PHE A 68 6.18 3.63 -12.42
N ALA A 69 6.59 4.90 -12.25
CA ALA A 69 7.67 5.50 -13.03
C ALA A 69 9.02 4.78 -12.78
N VAL A 70 9.32 4.42 -11.52
CA VAL A 70 10.51 3.61 -11.19
C VAL A 70 10.43 2.23 -11.86
N ALA A 71 9.30 1.55 -11.78
CA ALA A 71 9.11 0.23 -12.38
C ALA A 71 9.25 0.28 -13.91
N ALA A 72 8.70 1.34 -14.55
CA ALA A 72 8.80 1.57 -15.99
C ALA A 72 10.18 2.05 -16.45
N ASP A 73 11.08 2.40 -15.52
CA ASP A 73 12.39 3.01 -15.81
C ASP A 73 12.26 4.39 -16.51
N ASP A 74 11.20 5.15 -16.18
CA ASP A 74 10.95 6.50 -16.67
C ASP A 74 11.36 7.54 -15.61
N LYS A 75 12.66 7.82 -15.57
CA LYS A 75 13.25 8.75 -14.61
C LYS A 75 12.71 10.18 -14.76
N ASP A 76 12.48 10.63 -15.99
CA ASP A 76 12.01 12.00 -16.23
C ASP A 76 10.61 12.21 -15.65
N THR A 77 9.73 11.21 -15.80
CA THR A 77 8.40 11.24 -15.16
C THR A 77 8.50 11.17 -13.64
N PHE A 78 9.38 10.32 -13.11
CA PHE A 78 9.63 10.25 -11.67
C PHE A 78 10.06 11.61 -11.11
N ASP A 79 11.05 12.25 -11.75
CA ASP A 79 11.53 13.57 -11.32
C ASP A 79 10.44 14.63 -11.37
N ALA A 80 9.63 14.65 -12.41
CA ALA A 80 8.51 15.58 -12.53
C ALA A 80 7.50 15.39 -11.39
N LEU A 81 7.11 14.14 -11.09
CA LEU A 81 6.20 13.81 -9.99
C LEU A 81 6.81 14.22 -8.64
N TRP A 82 8.07 13.86 -8.38
CA TRP A 82 8.75 14.19 -7.14
C TRP A 82 8.88 15.69 -6.93
N HIS A 83 9.33 16.45 -7.93
CA HIS A 83 9.46 17.90 -7.85
C HIS A 83 8.12 18.59 -7.60
N TRP A 84 7.04 18.12 -8.24
CA TRP A 84 5.71 18.66 -7.99
C TRP A 84 5.26 18.35 -6.56
N THR A 85 5.44 17.12 -6.09
CA THR A 85 5.09 16.67 -4.74
C THR A 85 5.81 17.50 -3.67
N GLN A 86 7.12 17.71 -3.82
CA GLN A 86 7.91 18.55 -2.91
C GLN A 86 7.41 19.99 -2.88
N ARG A 87 7.20 20.59 -4.05
CA ARG A 87 6.84 22.01 -4.13
C ARG A 87 5.41 22.28 -3.67
N THR A 88 4.50 21.32 -3.84
CA THR A 88 3.07 21.54 -3.65
C THR A 88 2.54 20.94 -2.36
N LEU A 89 2.96 19.71 -2.01
CA LEU A 89 2.39 18.99 -0.87
C LEU A 89 3.29 18.98 0.36
N LEU A 90 4.63 19.12 0.21
CA LEU A 90 5.55 19.00 1.35
C LEU A 90 5.31 20.13 2.36
N ARG A 91 5.10 19.75 3.61
CA ARG A 91 4.92 20.61 4.76
C ARG A 91 6.28 20.93 5.42
N SER A 92 6.32 21.98 6.21
CA SER A 92 7.53 22.37 6.97
C SER A 92 8.00 21.33 8.00
N ASP A 93 7.12 20.41 8.38
CA ASP A 93 7.39 19.35 9.36
C ASP A 93 7.84 18.04 8.75
N GLY A 94 8.00 17.98 7.42
CA GLY A 94 8.49 16.82 6.68
C GLY A 94 7.41 15.81 6.25
N LEU A 95 6.14 16.04 6.60
CA LEU A 95 4.98 15.31 6.08
C LEU A 95 4.43 16.00 4.84
N PHE A 96 3.43 15.39 4.20
CA PHE A 96 2.77 15.95 3.03
C PHE A 96 1.31 16.23 3.32
N SER A 97 0.79 17.38 2.83
CA SER A 97 -0.66 17.57 2.74
C SER A 97 -1.25 16.47 1.87
N TRP A 98 -2.30 15.81 2.36
CA TRP A 98 -2.81 14.61 1.69
C TRP A 98 -3.50 14.92 0.36
N ARG A 99 -3.99 16.17 0.17
CA ARG A 99 -4.80 16.54 -0.99
C ARG A 99 -4.48 17.93 -1.52
N TYR A 100 -4.35 18.01 -2.83
CA TYR A 100 -4.38 19.23 -3.63
C TYR A 100 -5.67 19.25 -4.43
N ARG A 101 -6.37 20.38 -4.42
CA ARG A 101 -7.55 20.63 -5.25
C ARG A 101 -7.23 21.76 -6.24
N PRO A 102 -7.44 21.59 -7.57
CA PRO A 102 -7.25 22.69 -8.51
C PRO A 102 -8.08 23.90 -8.10
N CYS A 103 -7.48 25.08 -8.05
CA CYS A 103 -8.15 26.33 -7.71
C CYS A 103 -8.07 27.34 -8.85
N ALA A 104 -9.16 28.11 -9.07
CA ALA A 104 -9.32 29.00 -10.21
C ALA A 104 -8.46 30.25 -10.13
N ASP A 105 -8.08 30.67 -8.92
CA ASP A 105 -7.23 31.84 -8.69
C ASP A 105 -5.83 31.37 -8.35
N ASN A 106 -4.79 32.02 -8.84
CA ASN A 106 -3.40 31.84 -8.41
C ASN A 106 -3.22 32.13 -6.90
N SER A 107 -4.19 31.75 -6.06
CA SER A 107 -4.15 31.83 -4.64
C SER A 107 -3.04 30.94 -4.11
N GLU A 108 -2.32 31.39 -3.12
CA GLU A 108 -1.07 30.83 -2.60
C GLU A 108 -1.16 29.35 -2.16
N SER A 109 -2.34 28.77 -2.04
CA SER A 109 -2.50 27.38 -1.67
C SER A 109 -3.82 26.78 -2.16
N CYS A 110 -3.73 25.82 -3.08
CA CYS A 110 -4.84 24.94 -3.44
C CYS A 110 -4.91 23.69 -2.50
N ILE A 111 -4.38 23.81 -1.30
CA ILE A 111 -4.48 22.85 -0.22
C ILE A 111 -5.68 23.23 0.66
N ASP A 112 -6.78 22.51 0.52
CA ASP A 112 -8.01 22.75 1.28
C ASP A 112 -8.04 21.99 2.61
N ASP A 113 -7.23 20.96 2.77
CA ASP A 113 -6.99 20.22 4.01
C ASP A 113 -5.50 19.95 4.17
N PRO A 114 -4.82 20.61 5.11
CA PRO A 114 -3.38 20.47 5.32
C PRO A 114 -3.00 19.22 6.12
N ASN A 115 -3.97 18.40 6.59
CA ASN A 115 -3.63 17.15 7.25
C ASN A 115 -2.84 16.24 6.29
N ASN A 116 -2.19 15.23 6.81
CA ASN A 116 -1.50 14.22 6.02
C ASN A 116 -2.29 12.91 5.97
N ALA A 117 -1.89 12.00 5.09
CA ALA A 117 -2.36 10.62 5.02
C ALA A 117 -1.14 9.69 4.95
N SER A 118 -0.94 8.89 6.01
CA SER A 118 0.32 8.15 6.22
C SER A 118 0.66 7.13 5.14
N ASP A 119 -0.31 6.65 4.37
CA ASP A 119 -0.05 5.85 3.17
C ASP A 119 0.71 6.65 2.09
N GLY A 120 0.38 7.94 1.96
CA GLY A 120 1.11 8.84 1.05
C GLY A 120 2.59 8.97 1.44
N GLU A 121 2.90 9.22 2.72
CA GLU A 121 4.27 9.28 3.21
C GLU A 121 5.03 7.97 2.94
N ILE A 122 4.41 6.84 3.30
CA ILE A 122 5.02 5.52 3.13
C ILE A 122 5.29 5.22 1.65
N LEU A 123 4.33 5.46 0.76
CA LEU A 123 4.49 5.20 -0.67
C LEU A 123 5.51 6.13 -1.32
N ILE A 124 5.52 7.43 -0.99
CA ILE A 124 6.49 8.41 -1.51
C ILE A 124 7.90 8.04 -1.05
N ALA A 125 8.09 7.77 0.25
CA ALA A 125 9.39 7.37 0.79
C ALA A 125 9.90 6.07 0.14
N TRP A 126 9.01 5.10 -0.05
CA TRP A 126 9.36 3.84 -0.70
C TRP A 126 9.71 4.02 -2.17
N ALA A 127 8.97 4.86 -2.90
CA ALA A 127 9.29 5.20 -4.28
C ALA A 127 10.68 5.87 -4.42
N LEU A 128 11.01 6.79 -3.52
CA LEU A 128 12.32 7.43 -3.46
C LEU A 128 13.45 6.43 -3.17
N LEU A 129 13.25 5.52 -2.21
CA LEU A 129 14.21 4.45 -1.92
C LEU A 129 14.44 3.56 -3.15
N ARG A 130 13.37 3.09 -3.78
CA ARG A 130 13.44 2.26 -5.00
C ARG A 130 14.10 2.99 -6.17
N ALA A 131 13.86 4.30 -6.31
CA ALA A 131 14.51 5.16 -7.29
C ALA A 131 16.02 5.28 -7.04
N SER A 132 16.41 5.45 -5.76
CA SER A 132 17.83 5.47 -5.38
C SER A 132 18.55 4.18 -5.72
N GLU A 133 17.92 3.03 -5.41
CA GLU A 133 18.45 1.71 -5.74
C GLU A 133 18.59 1.50 -7.24
N LYS A 134 17.55 1.88 -8.01
CA LYS A 134 17.52 1.66 -9.45
C LYS A 134 18.49 2.53 -10.21
N TRP A 135 18.56 3.80 -9.87
CA TRP A 135 19.36 4.79 -10.64
C TRP A 135 20.67 5.19 -9.95
N GLY A 136 20.98 4.66 -8.77
CA GLY A 136 22.20 4.96 -8.04
C GLY A 136 22.30 6.41 -7.53
N ILE A 137 21.15 7.09 -7.33
CA ILE A 137 21.11 8.49 -6.92
C ILE A 137 20.86 8.60 -5.43
N LYS A 138 21.91 8.82 -4.65
CA LYS A 138 21.85 8.90 -3.18
C LYS A 138 20.87 9.98 -2.67
N GLY A 139 20.70 11.08 -3.39
CA GLY A 139 19.78 12.16 -2.99
C GLY A 139 18.35 11.69 -2.76
N TYR A 140 17.85 10.71 -3.51
CA TYR A 140 16.52 10.15 -3.28
C TYR A 140 16.45 9.38 -1.96
N GLN A 141 17.50 8.61 -1.63
CA GLN A 141 17.57 7.90 -0.34
C GLN A 141 17.61 8.88 0.85
N ASP A 142 18.36 9.98 0.70
CA ASP A 142 18.46 11.02 1.74
C ASP A 142 17.06 11.67 1.98
N GLU A 143 16.30 11.94 0.92
CA GLU A 143 14.93 12.45 1.04
C GLU A 143 13.98 11.40 1.66
N ALA A 144 14.05 10.14 1.24
CA ALA A 144 13.28 9.05 1.86
C ALA A 144 13.55 8.96 3.37
N GLY A 145 14.83 9.10 3.79
CA GLY A 145 15.21 9.10 5.20
C GLY A 145 14.59 10.24 6.01
N LYS A 146 14.44 11.42 5.43
CA LYS A 146 13.76 12.56 6.09
C LYS A 146 12.27 12.25 6.32
N ILE A 147 11.60 11.66 5.33
CA ILE A 147 10.18 11.27 5.45
C ILE A 147 10.03 10.19 6.53
N VAL A 148 10.89 9.16 6.52
CA VAL A 148 10.91 8.11 7.55
C VAL A 148 11.02 8.72 8.95
N GLN A 149 11.90 9.69 9.17
CA GLN A 149 12.04 10.38 10.45
C GLN A 149 10.79 11.16 10.84
N ALA A 150 10.15 11.87 9.90
CA ALA A 150 8.91 12.59 10.15
C ALA A 150 7.77 11.64 10.56
N VAL A 151 7.62 10.52 9.87
CA VAL A 151 6.65 9.45 10.20
C VAL A 151 6.92 8.91 11.60
N GLU A 152 8.17 8.59 11.93
CA GLU A 152 8.55 8.09 13.27
C GLU A 152 8.16 9.05 14.40
N GLN A 153 8.39 10.33 14.19
CA GLN A 153 8.19 11.35 15.21
C GLN A 153 6.71 11.69 15.42
N LYS A 154 5.90 11.63 14.36
CA LYS A 154 4.55 12.20 14.37
C LYS A 154 3.44 11.18 14.25
N LEU A 155 3.67 10.08 13.56
CA LEU A 155 2.62 9.13 13.20
C LEU A 155 2.73 7.78 13.90
N LEU A 156 3.88 7.42 14.49
CA LEU A 156 4.03 6.18 15.22
C LEU A 156 3.67 6.37 16.71
N VAL A 157 2.69 5.59 17.17
CA VAL A 157 2.23 5.56 18.56
C VAL A 157 2.59 4.21 19.19
N GLU A 158 3.14 4.27 20.41
CA GLU A 158 3.47 3.05 21.16
C GLU A 158 2.49 2.80 22.30
N HIS A 159 2.09 1.55 22.44
CA HIS A 159 1.30 1.09 23.57
C HIS A 159 1.68 -0.35 23.95
N GLN A 160 2.19 -0.54 25.19
CA GLN A 160 2.55 -1.84 25.76
C GLN A 160 3.32 -2.78 24.81
N GLY A 161 4.34 -2.21 24.14
CA GLY A 161 5.20 -2.94 23.22
C GLY A 161 4.63 -3.13 21.80
N SER A 162 3.43 -2.66 21.50
CA SER A 162 2.89 -2.54 20.14
C SER A 162 3.21 -1.17 19.59
N VAL A 163 3.55 -1.10 18.29
CA VAL A 163 3.74 0.15 17.55
C VAL A 163 2.65 0.24 16.50
N MET A 164 1.92 1.37 16.49
CA MET A 164 0.81 1.60 15.56
C MET A 164 1.05 2.83 14.71
N LEU A 165 0.62 2.79 13.46
CA LEU A 165 0.65 3.89 12.52
C LEU A 165 -0.68 4.62 12.54
N LEU A 166 -0.67 5.91 12.88
CA LEU A 166 -1.84 6.76 12.74
C LEU A 166 -2.09 7.06 11.25
N PRO A 167 -3.34 7.12 10.81
CA PRO A 167 -3.68 7.48 9.44
C PRO A 167 -3.26 8.90 9.05
N GLY A 168 -3.15 9.80 10.02
CA GLY A 168 -2.70 11.17 9.87
C GLY A 168 -2.39 11.80 11.22
N GLU A 169 -1.81 13.00 11.20
CA GLU A 169 -1.39 13.72 12.42
C GLU A 169 -2.58 14.16 13.27
N TYR A 170 -3.69 14.55 12.62
CA TYR A 170 -4.85 15.11 13.31
C TYR A 170 -6.11 14.27 13.09
N GLY A 171 -6.96 14.19 14.13
CA GLY A 171 -8.29 13.58 14.05
C GLY A 171 -8.36 12.08 14.33
N PHE A 172 -7.24 11.38 14.51
CA PHE A 172 -7.20 9.93 14.66
C PHE A 172 -6.92 9.43 16.08
N THR A 173 -6.85 10.36 17.03
CA THR A 173 -6.76 10.06 18.46
C THR A 173 -7.89 10.74 19.19
N SER A 174 -8.55 10.04 20.09
CA SER A 174 -9.56 10.62 20.98
C SER A 174 -9.29 10.19 22.42
N GLN A 175 -9.75 11.01 23.37
CA GLN A 175 -9.66 10.71 24.78
C GLN A 175 -11.04 10.97 25.40
N SER A 176 -11.63 9.93 25.98
CA SER A 176 -12.90 10.00 26.69
C SER A 176 -12.75 9.30 28.03
N GLU A 177 -13.22 9.95 29.11
CA GLU A 177 -13.17 9.43 30.49
C GLU A 177 -11.78 8.95 30.93
N GLY A 178 -10.71 9.62 30.45
CA GLY A 178 -9.33 9.24 30.73
C GLY A 178 -8.79 8.07 29.88
N GLN A 179 -9.60 7.46 29.03
CA GLN A 179 -9.22 6.39 28.12
C GLN A 179 -8.90 6.93 26.73
N LYS A 180 -7.69 6.64 26.24
CA LYS A 180 -7.27 7.00 24.89
C LYS A 180 -7.78 5.96 23.91
N SER A 181 -8.30 6.38 22.76
CA SER A 181 -8.57 5.47 21.64
C SER A 181 -7.93 5.98 20.36
N LEU A 182 -7.62 5.05 19.44
CA LEU A 182 -7.01 5.33 18.15
C LEU A 182 -7.97 4.88 17.06
N GLN A 183 -8.14 5.71 16.04
CA GLN A 183 -8.76 5.29 14.78
C GLN A 183 -7.66 4.85 13.83
N LEU A 184 -7.76 3.65 13.27
CA LEU A 184 -6.76 3.05 12.41
C LEU A 184 -7.36 2.69 11.05
N ASN A 185 -6.50 2.70 10.02
CA ASN A 185 -6.81 2.19 8.69
C ASN A 185 -5.66 1.27 8.25
N LEU A 186 -5.91 -0.04 8.26
CA LEU A 186 -4.85 -1.03 7.98
C LEU A 186 -4.46 -1.08 6.50
N SER A 187 -5.23 -0.47 5.59
CA SER A 187 -4.83 -0.34 4.20
C SER A 187 -3.68 0.65 4.00
N TYR A 188 -3.38 1.49 5.00
CA TYR A 188 -2.26 2.43 4.98
C TYR A 188 -0.92 1.76 5.37
N TRP A 189 -0.98 0.51 5.86
CA TRP A 189 0.19 -0.25 6.27
C TRP A 189 0.74 -1.04 5.10
N VAL A 190 1.51 -0.37 4.24
CA VAL A 190 2.13 -0.95 3.05
C VAL A 190 3.27 -1.88 3.48
N PHE A 191 2.95 -3.12 3.84
CA PHE A 191 3.84 -4.08 4.50
C PHE A 191 5.22 -4.23 3.84
N PRO A 192 5.37 -4.38 2.50
CA PRO A 192 6.68 -4.44 1.88
C PRO A 192 7.47 -3.14 2.08
N ALA A 193 6.82 -1.96 1.98
CA ALA A 193 7.46 -0.68 2.21
C ALA A 193 7.95 -0.53 3.67
N LEU A 194 7.15 -0.97 4.66
CA LEU A 194 7.56 -0.93 6.07
C LEU A 194 8.87 -1.70 6.31
N THR A 195 9.04 -2.83 5.62
CA THR A 195 10.27 -3.64 5.70
C THR A 195 11.45 -2.89 5.10
N ASP A 196 11.32 -2.41 3.86
CA ASP A 196 12.41 -1.74 3.13
C ASP A 196 12.82 -0.43 3.82
N LEU A 197 11.85 0.40 4.23
CA LEU A 197 12.08 1.68 4.90
C LEU A 197 12.71 1.55 6.29
N SER A 198 12.58 0.40 6.94
CA SER A 198 13.23 0.15 8.23
C SER A 198 14.75 0.34 8.17
N ALA A 199 15.38 0.12 7.02
CA ALA A 199 16.82 0.30 6.80
C ALA A 199 17.25 1.79 6.82
N LEU A 200 16.33 2.73 6.62
CA LEU A 200 16.57 4.18 6.67
C LEU A 200 16.33 4.77 8.06
N SER A 201 15.77 3.99 8.95
CA SER A 201 15.39 4.41 10.30
C SER A 201 16.58 4.40 11.26
N ASN A 202 16.62 5.37 12.17
CA ASN A 202 17.52 5.35 13.32
C ASN A 202 17.07 4.33 14.39
N THR A 203 15.83 3.83 14.30
CA THR A 203 15.20 2.84 15.19
C THR A 203 14.57 1.70 14.39
N PRO A 204 15.35 0.87 13.65
CA PRO A 204 14.81 -0.19 12.79
C PRO A 204 13.89 -1.17 13.50
N SER A 205 14.16 -1.47 14.77
CA SER A 205 13.32 -2.35 15.61
C SER A 205 11.90 -1.81 15.79
N ARG A 206 11.71 -0.49 15.75
CA ARG A 206 10.40 0.14 15.85
C ARG A 206 9.56 -0.12 14.60
N TRP A 207 10.16 -0.11 13.41
CA TRP A 207 9.53 -0.46 12.14
C TRP A 207 9.21 -1.96 12.04
N GLN A 208 10.12 -2.81 12.52
CA GLN A 208 9.86 -4.24 12.62
C GLN A 208 8.68 -4.52 13.55
N LYS A 209 8.60 -3.79 14.66
CA LYS A 209 7.49 -3.90 15.60
C LYS A 209 6.18 -3.37 14.98
N LEU A 210 6.23 -2.27 14.22
CA LEU A 210 5.11 -1.77 13.45
C LEU A 210 4.57 -2.84 12.50
N HIS A 211 5.43 -3.44 11.68
CA HIS A 211 5.07 -4.52 10.77
C HIS A 211 4.40 -5.69 11.51
N GLN A 212 5.01 -6.17 12.60
CA GLN A 212 4.46 -7.26 13.41
C GLN A 212 3.11 -6.90 14.04
N THR A 213 2.97 -5.68 14.56
CA THR A 213 1.70 -5.20 15.12
C THR A 213 0.61 -5.16 14.05
N GLY A 214 0.94 -4.75 12.83
CA GLY A 214 -0.01 -4.75 11.70
C GLY A 214 -0.55 -6.14 11.39
N LEU A 215 0.30 -7.15 11.32
CA LEU A 215 -0.12 -8.55 11.12
C LEU A 215 -1.02 -9.02 12.27
N THR A 216 -0.66 -8.70 13.52
CA THR A 216 -1.47 -9.05 14.70
C THR A 216 -2.83 -8.35 14.68
N LEU A 217 -2.88 -7.07 14.29
CA LEU A 217 -4.14 -6.33 14.13
C LEU A 217 -5.03 -7.01 13.09
N LEU A 218 -4.48 -7.38 11.92
CA LEU A 218 -5.25 -8.03 10.86
C LEU A 218 -5.78 -9.41 11.25
N SER A 219 -5.00 -10.23 11.95
CA SER A 219 -5.49 -11.51 12.50
C SER A 219 -6.65 -11.33 13.49
N ASN A 220 -6.78 -10.15 14.10
CA ASN A 220 -7.87 -9.81 15.02
C ASN A 220 -9.03 -9.02 14.39
N MET A 221 -8.86 -8.53 13.15
CA MET A 221 -9.91 -7.79 12.42
C MET A 221 -10.82 -8.73 11.64
N GLN A 222 -11.46 -9.65 12.34
CA GLN A 222 -12.38 -10.63 11.78
C GLN A 222 -13.82 -10.24 12.15
N PHE A 223 -14.40 -9.34 11.36
CA PHE A 223 -15.73 -8.79 11.64
C PHE A 223 -16.81 -9.50 10.83
N SER A 224 -18.02 -9.58 11.39
CA SER A 224 -19.20 -10.22 10.82
C SER A 224 -19.05 -11.73 10.57
N SER A 225 -20.05 -12.35 9.96
CA SER A 225 -19.97 -13.75 9.50
C SER A 225 -18.97 -13.94 8.36
N TYR A 226 -18.55 -12.86 7.68
CA TYR A 226 -17.55 -12.88 6.61
C TYR A 226 -16.11 -12.87 7.10
N GLN A 227 -15.86 -12.55 8.37
CA GLN A 227 -14.52 -12.45 8.97
C GLN A 227 -13.57 -11.48 8.23
N LEU A 228 -14.12 -10.46 7.55
CA LEU A 228 -13.37 -9.47 6.78
C LEU A 228 -12.91 -8.31 7.65
N PRO A 229 -11.75 -7.67 7.33
CA PRO A 229 -11.36 -6.43 7.98
C PRO A 229 -12.22 -5.27 7.52
N SER A 230 -12.32 -4.23 8.37
CA SER A 230 -13.00 -2.99 8.02
C SER A 230 -12.05 -1.98 7.40
N ASP A 231 -12.58 -1.05 6.59
CA ASP A 231 -11.89 0.14 6.10
C ASP A 231 -11.30 0.96 7.26
N TRP A 232 -12.09 1.14 8.31
CA TRP A 232 -11.72 1.86 9.51
C TRP A 232 -12.04 1.05 10.76
N VAL A 233 -11.13 1.06 11.73
CA VAL A 233 -11.28 0.36 13.00
C VAL A 233 -10.84 1.27 14.16
N ARG A 234 -11.54 1.16 15.29
CA ARG A 234 -11.13 1.79 16.53
C ARG A 234 -10.34 0.78 17.37
N PHE A 235 -9.18 1.19 17.82
CA PHE A 235 -8.39 0.48 18.81
C PHE A 235 -8.50 1.19 20.17
N GLU A 236 -8.95 0.45 21.19
CA GLU A 236 -9.07 0.92 22.56
C GLU A 236 -8.01 0.24 23.42
N PRO A 237 -6.91 0.94 23.78
CA PRO A 237 -5.87 0.40 24.63
C PRO A 237 -6.42 -0.01 26.01
N ARG A 238 -5.98 -1.16 26.53
CA ARG A 238 -6.34 -1.63 27.88
C ARG A 238 -5.10 -1.82 28.74
N ASN A 239 -5.12 -1.30 29.98
CA ASN A 239 -3.98 -1.34 30.89
C ASN A 239 -3.80 -2.71 31.61
N SER A 240 -4.80 -3.58 31.55
CA SER A 240 -4.73 -4.92 32.12
C SER A 240 -5.71 -5.84 31.42
N GLY A 241 -5.23 -6.95 30.92
CA GLY A 241 -6.04 -7.98 30.30
C GLY A 241 -5.18 -9.08 29.73
N SER A 242 -5.62 -10.30 29.85
CA SER A 242 -5.05 -11.46 29.18
C SER A 242 -4.99 -11.16 27.68
N ALA A 243 -3.79 -10.97 27.15
CA ALA A 243 -3.52 -10.81 25.73
C ALA A 243 -3.76 -12.15 25.01
N LYS A 244 -5.00 -12.66 25.01
CA LYS A 244 -5.37 -13.87 24.27
C LYS A 244 -5.12 -13.70 22.76
N SER A 245 -5.08 -12.43 22.30
CA SER A 245 -4.94 -12.07 20.89
C SER A 245 -3.57 -11.46 20.52
N GLY A 246 -2.63 -11.36 21.48
CA GLY A 246 -1.36 -10.64 21.24
C GLY A 246 -1.48 -9.12 21.22
N LEU A 247 -2.67 -8.55 21.40
CA LEU A 247 -2.94 -7.11 21.48
C LEU A 247 -3.28 -6.71 22.90
N SER A 248 -2.73 -5.57 23.35
CA SER A 248 -3.06 -4.95 24.62
C SER A 248 -4.24 -3.96 24.48
N GLY A 249 -5.30 -4.37 23.80
CA GLY A 249 -6.47 -3.54 23.53
C GLY A 249 -7.56 -4.29 22.81
N GLU A 250 -8.65 -3.59 22.53
CA GLU A 250 -9.81 -4.10 21.80
C GLU A 250 -9.98 -3.39 20.47
N LEU A 251 -10.38 -4.14 19.45
CA LEU A 251 -10.75 -3.63 18.12
C LEU A 251 -12.26 -3.59 17.99
N THR A 252 -12.81 -2.43 17.65
CA THR A 252 -14.24 -2.23 17.44
C THR A 252 -14.52 -1.50 16.14
N LEU A 253 -15.66 -1.77 15.53
CA LEU A 253 -16.15 -1.01 14.37
C LEU A 253 -16.54 0.40 14.85
N THR A 254 -16.19 1.45 14.05
CA THR A 254 -16.34 2.83 14.49
C THR A 254 -17.79 3.33 14.42
N ASN A 255 -18.47 3.08 13.30
CA ASN A 255 -19.86 3.43 13.04
C ASN A 255 -20.36 2.67 11.79
N VAL A 256 -21.66 2.81 11.48
CA VAL A 256 -22.27 2.08 10.36
C VAL A 256 -21.64 2.43 9.02
N VAL A 257 -21.30 3.69 8.77
CA VAL A 257 -20.71 4.15 7.49
C VAL A 257 -19.27 3.69 7.33
N SER A 258 -18.48 3.71 8.40
CA SER A 258 -17.07 3.31 8.37
C SER A 258 -16.85 1.83 8.61
N ALA A 259 -17.90 1.08 8.97
CA ALA A 259 -17.86 -0.35 9.25
C ALA A 259 -17.98 -1.20 7.98
N GLU A 260 -17.25 -0.84 6.95
CA GLU A 260 -17.28 -1.52 5.66
C GLU A 260 -15.97 -2.25 5.36
N PHE A 261 -16.09 -3.42 4.75
CA PHE A 261 -15.06 -3.92 3.87
C PHE A 261 -15.31 -3.29 2.50
N GLY A 262 -14.53 -2.29 2.15
CA GLY A 262 -14.79 -1.44 1.00
C GLY A 262 -13.52 -1.04 0.26
N PHE A 263 -13.48 0.21 -0.20
CA PHE A 263 -12.41 0.71 -1.09
C PHE A 263 -11.05 0.85 -0.40
N ASN A 264 -11.00 0.91 0.93
CA ASN A 264 -9.74 0.88 1.68
C ASN A 264 -9.31 -0.57 1.94
N ALA A 265 -10.15 -1.38 2.58
CA ALA A 265 -9.78 -2.71 3.03
C ALA A 265 -9.49 -3.68 1.87
N ILE A 266 -10.05 -3.44 0.67
CA ILE A 266 -9.74 -4.24 -0.54
C ILE A 266 -8.25 -4.20 -0.92
N ARG A 267 -7.50 -3.17 -0.52
CA ARG A 267 -6.06 -3.05 -0.79
C ARG A 267 -5.20 -3.93 0.11
N ILE A 268 -5.71 -4.28 1.30
CA ILE A 268 -4.96 -5.06 2.31
C ILE A 268 -4.44 -6.39 1.77
N PRO A 269 -5.24 -7.25 1.11
CA PRO A 269 -4.75 -8.53 0.62
C PRO A 269 -3.66 -8.40 -0.44
N LEU A 270 -3.65 -7.34 -1.26
CA LEU A 270 -2.56 -7.09 -2.21
C LEU A 270 -1.25 -6.79 -1.47
N GLN A 271 -1.29 -5.93 -0.45
CA GLN A 271 -0.12 -5.56 0.34
C GLN A 271 0.43 -6.74 1.14
N LEU A 272 -0.45 -7.61 1.67
CA LEU A 272 -0.07 -8.86 2.32
C LEU A 272 0.59 -9.84 1.34
N ALA A 273 -0.01 -10.03 0.15
CA ALA A 273 0.55 -10.89 -0.88
C ALA A 273 1.89 -10.37 -1.42
N TRP A 274 2.14 -9.09 -1.32
CA TRP A 274 3.40 -8.46 -1.70
C TRP A 274 4.49 -8.64 -0.63
N SER A 275 4.10 -8.87 0.64
CA SER A 275 5.04 -9.08 1.75
C SER A 275 5.67 -10.47 1.69
N VAL A 276 7.00 -10.53 1.64
CA VAL A 276 7.77 -11.78 1.66
C VAL A 276 7.51 -12.56 2.95
N GLN A 277 7.45 -11.86 4.10
CA GLN A 277 7.22 -12.49 5.40
C GLN A 277 5.88 -13.23 5.49
N VAL A 278 4.86 -12.73 4.79
CA VAL A 278 3.56 -13.40 4.73
C VAL A 278 3.60 -14.58 3.76
N ARG A 279 4.19 -14.40 2.57
CA ARG A 279 4.28 -15.48 1.56
C ARG A 279 5.10 -16.68 2.04
N ASP A 280 6.15 -16.43 2.79
CA ASP A 280 7.04 -17.49 3.29
C ASP A 280 6.49 -18.21 4.53
N ASN A 281 5.39 -17.73 5.11
CA ASN A 281 4.72 -18.34 6.25
C ASN A 281 3.34 -18.88 5.85
N ALA A 282 3.29 -20.15 5.44
CA ALA A 282 2.08 -20.78 4.91
C ALA A 282 0.89 -20.75 5.89
N ALA A 283 1.13 -20.95 7.20
CA ALA A 283 0.07 -20.93 8.20
C ALA A 283 -0.52 -19.53 8.39
N LEU A 284 0.33 -18.50 8.46
CA LEU A 284 -0.10 -17.11 8.52
C LEU A 284 -0.82 -16.69 7.25
N ALA A 285 -0.30 -17.09 6.09
CA ALA A 285 -0.93 -16.81 4.80
C ALA A 285 -2.34 -17.45 4.73
N GLU A 286 -2.48 -18.71 5.12
CA GLU A 286 -3.79 -19.37 5.16
C GLU A 286 -4.77 -18.63 6.07
N GLU A 287 -4.36 -18.28 7.29
CA GLU A 287 -5.17 -17.52 8.24
C GLU A 287 -5.62 -16.17 7.66
N LEU A 288 -4.69 -15.36 7.14
CA LEU A 288 -4.97 -14.00 6.68
C LEU A 288 -5.75 -13.96 5.37
N PHE A 289 -5.58 -14.94 4.46
CA PHE A 289 -6.23 -14.92 3.15
C PHE A 289 -7.55 -15.69 3.08
N ALA A 290 -7.84 -16.59 4.02
CA ALA A 290 -9.08 -17.39 4.00
C ALA A 290 -10.36 -16.53 3.87
N PRO A 291 -10.55 -15.42 4.62
CA PRO A 291 -11.74 -14.59 4.51
C PRO A 291 -11.91 -13.98 3.11
N TYR A 292 -10.82 -13.52 2.51
CA TYR A 292 -10.88 -12.93 1.16
C TYR A 292 -11.21 -13.97 0.10
N TYR A 293 -10.66 -15.18 0.18
CA TYR A 293 -11.01 -16.26 -0.77
C TYR A 293 -12.46 -16.67 -0.63
N GLN A 294 -13.01 -16.73 0.57
CA GLN A 294 -14.44 -17.00 0.82
C GLN A 294 -15.32 -15.89 0.24
N TRP A 295 -14.95 -14.62 0.44
CA TRP A 295 -15.63 -13.48 -0.15
C TRP A 295 -15.63 -13.53 -1.67
N TRP A 296 -14.47 -13.76 -2.26
CA TRP A 296 -14.28 -13.80 -3.71
C TRP A 296 -14.85 -15.05 -4.39
N ALA A 297 -15.26 -16.05 -3.64
CA ALA A 297 -15.95 -17.23 -4.18
C ALA A 297 -17.43 -16.95 -4.51
N LYS A 298 -17.99 -15.85 -4.01
CA LYS A 298 -19.37 -15.43 -4.35
C LYS A 298 -19.45 -15.06 -5.83
N THR A 299 -20.59 -15.40 -6.46
CA THR A 299 -20.83 -15.11 -7.88
C THR A 299 -22.27 -14.57 -8.04
N PRO A 300 -22.44 -13.29 -8.38
CA PRO A 300 -21.40 -12.26 -8.47
C PRO A 300 -20.76 -11.92 -7.11
N THR A 301 -19.52 -11.45 -7.13
CA THR A 301 -18.87 -10.94 -5.91
C THR A 301 -19.29 -9.48 -5.70
N PRO A 302 -20.02 -9.14 -4.61
CA PRO A 302 -20.37 -7.75 -4.33
C PRO A 302 -19.11 -6.89 -4.10
N ALA A 303 -19.17 -5.60 -4.48
CA ALA A 303 -18.03 -4.70 -4.33
C ALA A 303 -17.66 -4.45 -2.87
N THR A 304 -18.65 -4.18 -2.02
CA THR A 304 -18.48 -3.87 -0.60
C THR A 304 -19.48 -4.61 0.27
N VAL A 305 -19.24 -4.65 1.57
CA VAL A 305 -20.17 -5.13 2.58
C VAL A 305 -20.05 -4.32 3.86
N ASN A 306 -21.19 -3.93 4.41
CA ASN A 306 -21.26 -3.37 5.75
C ASN A 306 -21.12 -4.50 6.78
N LEU A 307 -20.10 -4.44 7.62
CA LEU A 307 -19.74 -5.53 8.54
C LEU A 307 -20.60 -5.56 9.83
N LEU A 308 -21.40 -4.52 10.08
CA LEU A 308 -22.38 -4.52 11.19
C LEU A 308 -23.74 -5.09 10.78
N THR A 309 -24.19 -4.74 9.57
CA THR A 309 -25.52 -5.13 9.07
C THR A 309 -25.48 -6.32 8.11
N GLU A 310 -24.29 -6.67 7.63
CA GLU A 310 -24.03 -7.67 6.58
C GLU A 310 -24.69 -7.35 5.22
N GLN A 311 -25.16 -6.10 5.06
CA GLN A 311 -25.70 -5.64 3.79
C GLN A 311 -24.58 -5.45 2.77
N THR A 312 -24.71 -6.10 1.62
CA THR A 312 -23.76 -5.99 0.50
C THR A 312 -24.18 -4.88 -0.45
N ALA A 313 -23.19 -4.35 -1.19
CA ALA A 313 -23.46 -3.47 -2.31
C ALA A 313 -24.33 -4.16 -3.37
N GLU A 314 -25.18 -3.38 -4.04
CA GLU A 314 -26.02 -3.85 -5.14
C GLU A 314 -25.23 -4.02 -6.47
N TYR A 315 -23.99 -3.57 -6.50
CA TYR A 315 -23.08 -3.67 -7.64
C TYR A 315 -21.89 -4.59 -7.34
N GLU A 316 -21.35 -5.18 -8.40
CA GLU A 316 -20.22 -6.09 -8.34
C GLU A 316 -18.88 -5.36 -8.17
N MET A 317 -17.83 -6.12 -7.88
CA MET A 317 -16.44 -5.63 -7.86
C MET A 317 -16.12 -4.88 -9.14
N THR A 318 -15.60 -3.66 -8.99
CA THR A 318 -15.09 -2.86 -10.10
C THR A 318 -13.90 -3.53 -10.77
N PRO A 319 -13.51 -3.16 -12.01
CA PRO A 319 -12.31 -3.71 -12.65
C PRO A 319 -11.04 -3.57 -11.80
N GLY A 320 -10.88 -2.45 -11.07
CA GLY A 320 -9.78 -2.26 -10.14
C GLY A 320 -9.77 -3.26 -8.99
N MET A 321 -10.93 -3.50 -8.36
CA MET A 321 -11.07 -4.52 -7.30
C MET A 321 -10.81 -5.94 -7.84
N GLN A 322 -11.31 -6.23 -9.05
CA GLN A 322 -11.04 -7.52 -9.72
C GLN A 322 -9.55 -7.71 -9.98
N SER A 323 -8.84 -6.65 -10.38
CA SER A 323 -7.38 -6.67 -10.59
C SER A 323 -6.63 -6.99 -9.30
N VAL A 324 -7.04 -6.44 -8.15
CA VAL A 324 -6.48 -6.80 -6.84
C VAL A 324 -6.69 -8.30 -6.54
N LYS A 325 -7.92 -8.81 -6.70
CA LYS A 325 -8.22 -10.24 -6.53
C LYS A 325 -7.33 -11.14 -7.39
N LEU A 326 -7.16 -10.78 -8.67
CA LEU A 326 -6.35 -11.55 -9.62
C LEU A 326 -4.85 -11.48 -9.27
N ALA A 327 -4.33 -10.30 -8.91
CA ALA A 327 -2.95 -10.15 -8.48
C ALA A 327 -2.64 -10.99 -7.22
N VAL A 328 -3.53 -11.00 -6.24
CA VAL A 328 -3.38 -11.84 -5.04
C VAL A 328 -3.37 -13.32 -5.41
N LYS A 329 -4.28 -13.78 -6.26
CA LYS A 329 -4.32 -15.19 -6.71
C LYS A 329 -3.05 -15.57 -7.45
N TYR A 330 -2.54 -14.71 -8.31
CA TYR A 330 -1.27 -14.93 -9.00
C TYR A 330 -0.11 -15.04 -8.00
N LEU A 331 0.04 -14.09 -7.09
CA LEU A 331 1.13 -14.04 -6.14
C LEU A 331 1.11 -15.19 -5.12
N MET A 332 -0.08 -15.62 -4.70
CA MET A 332 -0.24 -16.61 -3.62
C MET A 332 -0.47 -18.03 -4.10
N LYS A 333 -1.03 -18.21 -5.30
CA LYS A 333 -1.42 -19.53 -5.83
C LYS A 333 -0.87 -19.83 -7.21
N SER A 334 -0.10 -18.91 -7.81
CA SER A 334 0.41 -18.99 -9.18
C SER A 334 -0.70 -19.23 -10.23
N GLU A 335 -1.92 -18.74 -9.96
CA GLU A 335 -3.02 -18.76 -10.90
C GLU A 335 -2.81 -17.66 -11.95
N GLU A 336 -2.65 -18.03 -13.23
CA GLU A 336 -2.49 -17.06 -14.31
C GLU A 336 -3.72 -16.14 -14.44
N PRO A 337 -3.56 -14.81 -14.36
CA PRO A 337 -4.69 -13.92 -14.38
C PRO A 337 -5.19 -13.63 -15.80
N VAL A 338 -6.52 -13.58 -15.95
CA VAL A 338 -7.16 -12.92 -17.10
C VAL A 338 -7.57 -11.54 -16.63
N TRP A 339 -6.76 -10.53 -16.99
CA TRP A 339 -6.99 -9.17 -16.55
C TRP A 339 -8.25 -8.56 -17.18
N PRO A 340 -9.04 -7.80 -16.43
CA PRO A 340 -10.18 -7.10 -17.00
C PRO A 340 -9.70 -6.06 -18.02
N THR A 341 -10.42 -5.96 -19.13
CA THR A 341 -10.22 -4.86 -20.08
C THR A 341 -10.83 -3.58 -19.52
N VAL A 342 -10.03 -2.52 -19.49
CA VAL A 342 -10.48 -1.17 -19.10
C VAL A 342 -11.05 -0.44 -20.30
#